data_7202fd9908216e42dbbbde8293b65e29
#
_entry.id   7202fd9908216e42dbbbde8293b65e29
#
_cell.length_a   1.000
_cell.length_b   1.000
_cell.length_c   1.000
_cell.angle_alpha   90.00
_cell.angle_beta   90.00
_cell.angle_gamma   90.00
#
_symmetry.space_group_name_H-M   'P 1'
#
loop_
_entity.id
_entity.type
_entity.pdbx_description
1 polymer ?
#
loop_
_entity_poly.entity_id
_entity_poly.type
_entity_poly.pdbx_seq_one_letter_code
_entity_poly.pdbx_strand_id
1 'polypeptide(L)'
;ENIFLLIEKTINNNFAGSGIAKFVAGKSWNGATKDTKLEYINLFKRHLALNIASMMRGYSDQNYELVNSRYDKKNKVTLIDMEIFSETGSIQVTWRVKKSKERYFVIDLIVADISLVVTKRSEFNSMLKNTNYNLQDFNIKLLEQNNSSYQKLIN
;
A
#
# COMPACT_ATOMS: atom_id res chain seq x y z
N GLU A 1 -7.40 -1.95 -17.23
CA GLU A 1 -7.14 -3.32 -16.74
C GLU A 1 -5.66 -3.63 -16.67
N ASN A 2 -4.91 -3.33 -17.73
CA ASN A 2 -3.48 -3.59 -17.79
C ASN A 2 -2.68 -2.86 -16.70
N ILE A 3 -3.07 -1.63 -16.37
CA ILE A 3 -2.41 -0.84 -15.34
C ILE A 3 -2.59 -1.49 -13.97
N PHE A 4 -3.80 -1.96 -13.67
CA PHE A 4 -4.06 -2.63 -12.40
C PHE A 4 -3.21 -3.90 -12.24
N LEU A 5 -3.14 -4.73 -13.29
CA LEU A 5 -2.33 -5.95 -13.28
C LEU A 5 -0.84 -5.65 -13.08
N LEU A 6 -0.35 -4.58 -13.71
CA LEU A 6 1.03 -4.15 -13.55
C LEU A 6 1.32 -3.70 -12.12
N ILE A 7 0.41 -2.93 -11.53
CA ILE A 7 0.53 -2.46 -10.15
C ILE A 7 0.52 -3.65 -9.19
N GLU A 8 -0.41 -4.59 -9.38
CA GLU A 8 -0.52 -5.79 -8.56
C GLU A 8 0.78 -6.61 -8.61
N LYS A 9 1.32 -6.81 -9.78
CA LYS A 9 2.61 -7.49 -9.97
C LYS A 9 3.75 -6.76 -9.28
N THR A 10 3.78 -5.43 -9.38
CA THR A 10 4.81 -4.60 -8.75
C THR A 10 4.74 -4.71 -7.23
N ILE A 11 3.53 -4.69 -6.66
CA ILE A 11 3.35 -4.83 -5.22
C ILE A 11 3.82 -6.21 -4.76
N ASN A 12 3.47 -7.26 -5.49
CA ASN A 12 3.89 -8.62 -5.14
C ASN A 12 5.41 -8.81 -5.20
N ASN A 13 6.08 -8.16 -6.13
CA ASN A 13 7.50 -8.37 -6.38
C ASN A 13 8.42 -7.36 -5.69
N ASN A 14 7.97 -6.12 -5.47
CA ASN A 14 8.84 -5.02 -5.07
C ASN A 14 8.45 -4.34 -3.75
N PHE A 15 7.28 -4.60 -3.22
CA PHE A 15 6.86 -4.07 -1.93
C PHE A 15 7.10 -5.10 -0.84
N ALA A 16 7.39 -4.62 0.37
CA ALA A 16 7.46 -5.46 1.56
C ALA A 16 6.03 -5.77 2.05
N GLY A 17 5.23 -6.37 1.18
CA GLY A 17 3.78 -6.51 1.36
C GLY A 17 3.36 -7.22 2.64
N SER A 18 4.04 -8.31 3.00
CA SER A 18 3.72 -9.06 4.24
C SER A 18 4.01 -8.24 5.49
N GLY A 19 5.15 -7.55 5.52
CA GLY A 19 5.53 -6.69 6.65
C GLY A 19 4.60 -5.49 6.80
N ILE A 20 4.24 -4.87 5.69
CA ILE A 20 3.28 -3.75 5.69
C ILE A 20 1.92 -4.23 6.17
N ALA A 21 1.43 -5.36 5.66
CA ALA A 21 0.15 -5.94 6.06
C ALA A 21 0.09 -6.20 7.56
N LYS A 22 1.15 -6.78 8.12
CA LYS A 22 1.27 -7.05 9.56
C LYS A 22 1.21 -5.75 10.37
N PHE A 23 1.96 -4.75 9.96
CA PHE A 23 1.97 -3.44 10.63
C PHE A 23 0.58 -2.81 10.62
N VAL A 24 -0.12 -2.86 9.48
CA VAL A 24 -1.45 -2.29 9.32
C VAL A 24 -2.50 -3.02 10.16
N ALA A 25 -2.39 -4.35 10.30
CA ALA A 25 -3.30 -5.14 11.14
C ALA A 25 -3.18 -4.81 12.63
N GLY A 26 -2.01 -4.36 13.07
CA GLY A 26 -1.79 -4.00 14.47
C GLY A 26 -2.04 -5.17 15.40
N LYS A 27 -2.76 -4.90 16.48
CA LYS A 27 -3.00 -5.91 17.53
C LYS A 27 -3.84 -7.11 17.08
N SER A 28 -4.59 -6.98 16.00
CA SER A 28 -5.41 -8.09 15.48
C SER A 28 -4.57 -9.21 14.88
N TRP A 29 -3.32 -8.92 14.54
CA TRP A 29 -2.41 -9.90 13.95
C TRP A 29 -2.09 -11.05 14.90
N ASN A 30 -1.75 -10.73 16.16
CA ASN A 30 -1.19 -11.71 17.09
C ASN A 30 -2.14 -12.85 17.45
N GLY A 31 -3.44 -12.60 17.49
CA GLY A 31 -4.44 -13.61 17.84
C GLY A 31 -4.93 -14.44 16.66
N ALA A 32 -4.48 -14.16 15.45
CA ALA A 32 -4.96 -14.83 14.25
C ALA A 32 -4.20 -16.12 13.96
N THR A 33 -4.88 -17.09 13.34
CA THR A 33 -4.24 -18.33 12.87
C THR A 33 -3.34 -18.05 11.67
N LYS A 34 -2.46 -19.00 11.35
CA LYS A 34 -1.57 -18.90 10.20
C LYS A 34 -2.37 -18.75 8.89
N ASP A 35 -3.43 -19.52 8.73
CA ASP A 35 -4.26 -19.48 7.53
C ASP A 35 -4.97 -18.14 7.38
N THR A 36 -5.51 -17.60 8.48
CA THR A 36 -6.14 -16.29 8.49
C THR A 36 -5.14 -15.19 8.15
N LYS A 37 -3.92 -15.28 8.68
CA LYS A 37 -2.85 -14.32 8.35
C LYS A 37 -2.49 -14.34 6.88
N LEU A 38 -2.35 -15.51 6.29
CA LEU A 38 -2.03 -15.65 4.87
C LEU A 38 -3.14 -15.09 3.97
N GLU A 39 -4.39 -15.39 4.31
CA GLU A 39 -5.53 -14.82 3.60
C GLU A 39 -5.55 -13.30 3.70
N TYR A 40 -5.33 -12.77 4.90
CA TYR A 40 -5.27 -11.33 5.13
C TYR A 40 -4.16 -10.66 4.31
N ILE A 41 -2.96 -11.24 4.28
CA ILE A 41 -1.84 -10.70 3.51
C ILE A 41 -2.22 -10.57 2.03
N ASN A 42 -2.84 -11.58 1.45
CA ASN A 42 -3.25 -11.57 0.06
C ASN A 42 -4.34 -10.52 -0.20
N LEU A 43 -5.31 -10.43 0.69
CA LEU A 43 -6.37 -9.42 0.61
C LEU A 43 -5.81 -8.01 0.76
N PHE A 44 -4.87 -7.82 1.66
CA PHE A 44 -4.22 -6.53 1.87
C PHE A 44 -3.43 -6.08 0.64
N LYS A 45 -2.65 -6.98 0.05
CA LYS A 45 -1.88 -6.66 -1.17
C LYS A 45 -2.80 -6.24 -2.30
N ARG A 46 -3.92 -6.93 -2.47
CA ARG A 46 -4.92 -6.56 -3.48
C ARG A 46 -5.56 -5.21 -3.15
N HIS A 47 -5.89 -4.98 -1.89
CA HIS A 47 -6.43 -3.70 -1.43
C HIS A 47 -5.46 -2.55 -1.74
N LEU A 48 -4.18 -2.76 -1.46
CA LEU A 48 -3.13 -1.77 -1.73
C LEU A 48 -3.04 -1.49 -3.25
N ALA A 49 -3.07 -2.53 -4.07
CA ALA A 49 -3.05 -2.39 -5.53
C ALA A 49 -4.25 -1.58 -6.04
N LEU A 50 -5.43 -1.87 -5.52
CA LEU A 50 -6.66 -1.15 -5.90
C LEU A 50 -6.58 0.33 -5.50
N ASN A 51 -6.04 0.61 -4.31
CA ASN A 51 -5.85 1.98 -3.83
C ASN A 51 -4.91 2.76 -4.74
N ILE A 52 -3.75 2.17 -5.03
CA ILE A 52 -2.75 2.83 -5.89
C ILE A 52 -3.31 3.05 -7.30
N ALA A 53 -3.99 2.05 -7.86
CA ALA A 53 -4.61 2.17 -9.18
C ALA A 53 -5.64 3.30 -9.21
N SER A 54 -6.45 3.41 -8.18
CA SER A 54 -7.44 4.49 -8.04
C SER A 54 -6.78 5.87 -7.96
N MET A 55 -5.70 5.98 -7.17
CA MET A 55 -4.95 7.23 -7.05
C MET A 55 -4.31 7.63 -8.37
N MET A 56 -3.80 6.67 -9.13
CA MET A 56 -3.14 6.93 -10.40
C MET A 56 -4.09 7.24 -11.56
N ARG A 57 -5.38 7.03 -11.36
CA ARG A 57 -6.39 7.25 -12.42
C ARG A 57 -6.37 8.68 -12.97
N GLY A 58 -6.12 9.66 -12.09
CA GLY A 58 -6.01 11.06 -12.49
C GLY A 58 -4.66 11.45 -13.07
N TYR A 59 -3.68 10.54 -13.06
CA TYR A 59 -2.31 10.81 -13.46
C TYR A 59 -1.79 9.82 -14.51
N SER A 60 -2.68 9.10 -15.21
CA SER A 60 -2.32 7.96 -16.07
C SER A 60 -1.40 8.29 -17.25
N ASP A 61 -1.44 9.50 -17.75
CA ASP A 61 -0.61 9.93 -18.89
C ASP A 61 0.37 11.03 -18.50
N GLN A 62 0.72 11.12 -17.22
CA GLN A 62 1.49 12.23 -16.71
C GLN A 62 2.99 11.95 -16.69
N ASN A 63 3.75 13.02 -16.81
CA ASN A 63 5.19 12.98 -16.68
C ASN A 63 5.58 13.01 -15.21
N TYR A 64 6.71 12.39 -14.90
CA TYR A 64 7.29 12.44 -13.57
C TYR A 64 8.75 12.82 -13.65
N GLU A 65 9.29 13.33 -12.54
CA GLU A 65 10.70 13.66 -12.40
C GLU A 65 11.21 13.14 -11.07
N LEU A 66 12.37 12.49 -11.10
CA LEU A 66 13.09 12.11 -9.89
C LEU A 66 13.86 13.34 -9.40
N VAL A 67 13.49 13.83 -8.24
CA VAL A 67 14.02 15.09 -7.72
C VAL A 67 15.26 14.88 -6.87
N ASN A 68 15.24 13.88 -5.99
CA ASN A 68 16.30 13.69 -5.01
C ASN A 68 16.31 12.26 -4.50
N SER A 69 17.49 11.85 -3.99
CA SER A 69 17.64 10.57 -3.29
C SER A 69 18.53 10.84 -2.07
N ARG A 70 18.08 10.38 -0.91
CA ARG A 70 18.80 10.59 0.35
C ARG A 70 18.69 9.35 1.24
N TYR A 71 19.74 9.10 2.01
CA TYR A 71 19.78 7.94 2.89
C TYR A 71 19.62 8.36 4.35
N ASP A 72 18.65 7.75 5.01
CA ASP A 72 18.42 7.94 6.44
C ASP A 72 19.19 6.85 7.21
N LYS A 73 20.34 7.20 7.75
CA LYS A 73 21.20 6.25 8.46
C LYS A 73 20.57 5.69 9.72
N LYS A 74 19.76 6.48 10.40
CA LYS A 74 19.11 6.07 11.65
C LYS A 74 18.13 4.91 11.42
N ASN A 75 17.31 5.05 10.40
CA ASN A 75 16.29 4.05 10.07
C ASN A 75 16.74 3.06 9.00
N LYS A 76 17.91 3.27 8.41
CA LYS A 76 18.47 2.46 7.34
C LYS A 76 17.52 2.36 6.13
N VAL A 77 16.99 3.52 5.74
CA VAL A 77 16.00 3.64 4.66
C VAL A 77 16.48 4.64 3.63
N THR A 78 16.33 4.32 2.36
CA THR A 78 16.55 5.26 1.27
C THR A 78 15.23 5.94 0.94
N LEU A 79 15.27 7.27 0.82
CA LEU A 79 14.12 8.09 0.46
C LEU A 79 14.34 8.60 -0.96
N ILE A 80 13.39 8.31 -1.85
CA ILE A 80 13.45 8.75 -3.24
C ILE A 80 12.29 9.70 -3.47
N ASP A 81 12.62 10.98 -3.68
CA ASP A 81 11.62 12.01 -3.91
C ASP A 81 11.32 12.12 -5.41
N MET A 82 10.06 12.11 -5.74
CA MET A 82 9.55 12.17 -7.10
C MET A 82 8.44 13.20 -7.20
N GLU A 83 8.37 13.90 -8.31
CA GLU A 83 7.28 14.83 -8.60
C GLU A 83 6.52 14.33 -9.82
N ILE A 84 5.21 14.25 -9.69
CA ILE A 84 4.33 13.84 -10.78
C ILE A 84 3.55 15.05 -11.23
N PHE A 85 3.64 15.38 -12.51
CA PHE A 85 3.03 16.57 -13.09
C PHE A 85 1.69 16.24 -13.74
N SER A 86 0.72 17.13 -13.57
CA SER A 86 -0.58 17.06 -14.24
C SER A 86 -0.92 18.42 -14.83
N GLU A 87 -1.97 18.49 -15.62
CA GLU A 87 -2.44 19.76 -16.19
C GLU A 87 -2.83 20.78 -15.13
N THR A 88 -3.24 20.32 -13.97
CA THR A 88 -3.70 21.18 -12.87
C THR A 88 -2.65 21.46 -11.80
N GLY A 89 -1.44 20.92 -11.97
CA GLY A 89 -0.36 21.11 -11.01
C GLY A 89 0.53 19.90 -10.88
N SER A 90 1.16 19.74 -9.71
CA SER A 90 2.02 18.61 -9.45
C SER A 90 1.76 18.04 -8.05
N ILE A 91 2.17 16.80 -7.85
CA ILE A 91 2.09 16.14 -6.56
C ILE A 91 3.44 15.53 -6.23
N GLN A 92 3.86 15.66 -4.99
CA GLN A 92 5.13 15.10 -4.52
C GLN A 92 4.90 13.72 -3.90
N VAL A 93 5.72 12.76 -4.30
CA VAL A 93 5.68 11.39 -3.79
C VAL A 93 7.09 11.03 -3.33
N THR A 94 7.18 10.55 -2.10
CA THR A 94 8.44 10.03 -1.57
C THR A 94 8.30 8.53 -1.39
N TRP A 95 9.19 7.79 -2.01
CA TRP A 95 9.28 6.34 -1.88
C TRP A 95 10.23 6.03 -0.74
N ARG A 96 9.78 5.27 0.25
CA ARG A 96 10.66 4.76 1.30
C ARG A 96 11.04 3.34 0.94
N VAL A 97 12.35 3.12 0.79
CA VAL A 97 12.90 1.87 0.26
C VAL A 97 13.93 1.30 1.22
N LYS A 98 13.80 0.02 1.53
CA LYS A 98 14.72 -0.67 2.43
C LYS A 98 15.41 -1.82 1.71
N LYS A 99 16.71 -1.94 1.95
CA LYS A 99 17.49 -3.06 1.42
C LYS A 99 17.38 -4.26 2.35
N SER A 100 17.04 -5.41 1.81
CA SER A 100 17.03 -6.68 2.52
C SER A 100 17.77 -7.70 1.67
N LYS A 101 18.86 -8.23 2.20
CA LYS A 101 19.78 -9.08 1.46
C LYS A 101 20.30 -8.33 0.22
N GLU A 102 20.09 -8.83 -0.97
CA GLU A 102 20.56 -8.20 -2.22
C GLU A 102 19.49 -7.40 -2.94
N ARG A 103 18.32 -7.23 -2.33
CA ARG A 103 17.16 -6.58 -2.97
C ARG A 103 16.67 -5.39 -2.18
N TYR A 104 16.05 -4.45 -2.91
CA TYR A 104 15.36 -3.30 -2.32
C TYR A 104 13.86 -3.52 -2.35
N PHE A 105 13.19 -3.15 -1.27
CA PHE A 105 11.74 -3.26 -1.16
C PHE A 105 11.13 -1.94 -0.74
N VAL A 106 10.02 -1.58 -1.35
CA VAL A 106 9.24 -0.41 -0.94
C VAL A 106 8.52 -0.74 0.37
N ILE A 107 8.71 0.11 1.38
CA ILE A 107 8.07 -0.06 2.69
C ILE A 107 7.02 1.00 2.97
N ASP A 108 6.99 2.09 2.22
CA ASP A 108 5.97 3.13 2.33
C ASP A 108 5.99 4.04 1.11
N LEU A 109 4.87 4.73 0.90
CA LEU A 109 4.72 5.83 -0.03
C LEU A 109 4.21 7.03 0.75
N ILE A 110 4.91 8.15 0.64
CA ILE A 110 4.49 9.41 1.24
C ILE A 110 3.98 10.30 0.11
N VAL A 111 2.68 10.54 0.09
CA VAL A 111 2.01 11.33 -0.96
C VAL A 111 1.53 12.62 -0.35
N ALA A 112 2.01 13.76 -0.87
CA ALA A 112 1.69 15.10 -0.33
C ALA A 112 1.91 15.13 1.20
N ASP A 113 3.06 14.62 1.66
CA ASP A 113 3.50 14.58 3.05
C ASP A 113 2.71 13.61 3.96
N ILE A 114 1.85 12.76 3.39
CA ILE A 114 1.05 11.81 4.16
C ILE A 114 1.52 10.37 3.86
N SER A 115 1.89 9.63 4.91
CA SER A 115 2.28 8.22 4.79
C SER A 115 1.06 7.36 4.45
N LEU A 116 1.15 6.61 3.36
CA LEU A 116 0.11 5.67 2.95
C LEU A 116 -0.07 4.56 3.98
N VAL A 117 1.03 4.00 4.48
CA VAL A 117 1.01 2.88 5.41
C VAL A 117 0.41 3.30 6.76
N VAL A 118 0.79 4.46 7.28
CA VAL A 118 0.24 4.99 8.54
C VAL A 118 -1.24 5.29 8.39
N THR A 119 -1.64 5.86 7.27
CA THR A 119 -3.06 6.12 6.96
C THR A 119 -3.86 4.82 6.93
N LYS A 120 -3.34 3.79 6.27
CA LYS A 120 -4.00 2.48 6.20
C LYS A 120 -4.12 1.83 7.57
N ARG A 121 -3.10 1.96 8.41
CA ARG A 121 -3.18 1.43 9.78
C ARG A 121 -4.31 2.09 10.57
N SER A 122 -4.45 3.41 10.45
CA SER A 122 -5.52 4.15 11.12
C SER A 122 -6.91 3.73 10.61
N GLU A 123 -7.07 3.64 9.29
CA GLU A 123 -8.34 3.22 8.66
C GLU A 123 -8.72 1.80 9.08
N PHE A 124 -7.77 0.86 9.02
CA PHE A 124 -8.00 -0.54 9.35
C PHE A 124 -8.29 -0.71 10.84
N ASN A 125 -7.62 0.05 11.70
CA ASN A 125 -7.91 0.01 13.14
C ASN A 125 -9.37 0.38 13.41
N SER A 126 -9.89 1.38 12.75
CA SER A 126 -11.30 1.79 12.87
C SER A 126 -12.25 0.69 12.40
N MET A 127 -11.92 0.04 11.29
CA MET A 127 -12.72 -1.07 10.77
C MET A 127 -12.63 -2.32 11.66
N LEU A 128 -11.44 -2.62 12.16
CA LEU A 128 -11.20 -3.78 13.03
C LEU A 128 -11.93 -3.68 14.37
N LYS A 129 -12.15 -2.49 14.88
CA LYS A 129 -13.00 -2.27 16.05
C LYS A 129 -14.37 -2.91 15.88
N ASN A 130 -14.95 -2.78 14.69
CA ASN A 130 -16.30 -3.29 14.39
C ASN A 130 -16.37 -4.82 14.33
N THR A 131 -15.23 -5.49 14.26
CA THR A 131 -15.12 -6.94 14.29
C THR A 131 -14.43 -7.44 15.57
N ASN A 132 -14.39 -6.61 16.61
CA ASN A 132 -13.72 -6.92 17.89
C ASN A 132 -12.25 -7.34 17.67
N TYR A 133 -11.58 -6.74 16.67
CA TYR A 133 -10.20 -7.05 16.28
C TYR A 133 -10.01 -8.52 15.87
N ASN A 134 -11.08 -9.16 15.39
CA ASN A 134 -11.01 -10.50 14.84
C ASN A 134 -10.63 -10.42 13.36
N LEU A 135 -9.43 -10.89 13.02
CA LEU A 135 -8.89 -10.76 11.67
C LEU A 135 -9.65 -11.61 10.66
N GLN A 136 -10.15 -12.77 11.07
CA GLN A 136 -10.94 -13.65 10.18
C GLN A 136 -12.24 -12.96 9.75
N ASP A 137 -12.95 -12.33 10.67
CA ASP A 137 -14.17 -11.59 10.38
C ASP A 137 -13.85 -10.36 9.52
N PHE A 138 -12.75 -9.71 9.81
CA PHE A 138 -12.28 -8.56 9.03
C PHE A 138 -11.97 -8.96 7.58
N ASN A 139 -11.38 -10.13 7.36
CA ASN A 139 -11.07 -10.63 6.01
C ASN A 139 -12.31 -10.71 5.13
N ILE A 140 -13.45 -11.10 5.70
CA ILE A 140 -14.72 -11.16 4.97
C ILE A 140 -15.09 -9.77 4.46
N LYS A 141 -15.00 -8.76 5.31
CA LYS A 141 -15.30 -7.37 4.96
C LYS A 141 -14.31 -6.82 3.95
N LEU A 142 -13.03 -7.14 4.12
CA LEU A 142 -11.98 -6.68 3.21
C LEU A 142 -12.16 -7.27 1.81
N LEU A 143 -12.55 -8.53 1.71
CA LEU A 143 -12.86 -9.16 0.44
C LEU A 143 -14.02 -8.44 -0.26
N GLU A 144 -15.10 -8.15 0.45
CA GLU A 144 -16.26 -7.42 -0.10
C GLU A 144 -15.85 -6.04 -0.59
N GLN A 145 -15.05 -5.33 0.21
CA GLN A 145 -14.58 -4.00 -0.15
C GLN A 145 -13.68 -4.05 -1.39
N ASN A 146 -12.79 -5.03 -1.46
CA ASN A 146 -11.91 -5.21 -2.63
C ASN A 146 -12.74 -5.47 -3.89
N ASN A 147 -13.75 -6.33 -3.81
CA ASN A 147 -14.61 -6.62 -4.95
C ASN A 147 -15.35 -5.36 -5.41
N SER A 148 -15.88 -4.60 -4.48
CA SER A 148 -16.55 -3.33 -4.78
C SER A 148 -15.61 -2.31 -5.42
N SER A 149 -14.40 -2.18 -4.87
CA SER A 149 -13.39 -1.27 -5.40
C SER A 149 -12.95 -1.67 -6.81
N TYR A 150 -12.79 -2.95 -7.05
CA TYR A 150 -12.43 -3.46 -8.37
C TYR A 150 -13.51 -3.13 -9.41
N GLN A 151 -14.77 -3.33 -9.07
CA GLN A 151 -15.89 -3.01 -9.96
C GLN A 151 -15.91 -1.51 -10.32
N LYS A 152 -15.65 -0.65 -9.36
CA LYS A 152 -15.56 0.80 -9.59
C LYS A 152 -14.39 1.16 -10.51
N LEU A 153 -13.29 0.41 -10.41
CA LEU A 153 -12.10 0.67 -11.21
C LEU A 153 -12.30 0.31 -12.67
N ILE A 154 -13.00 -0.78 -12.97
CA ILE A 154 -13.22 -1.27 -14.33
C ILE A 154 -14.45 -0.67 -15.01
N ASN A 155 -15.34 -0.02 -14.26
CA ASN A 155 -16.49 0.69 -14.79
C ASN A 155 -16.19 2.20 -14.90
#